data_ba92c202665218f2300bbb86cb489dcc
#
_entry.id   ba92c202665218f2300bbb86cb489dcc
#
_cell.length_a   1.000
_cell.length_b   1.000
_cell.length_c   1.000
_cell.angle_alpha   90.00
_cell.angle_beta   90.00
_cell.angle_gamma   90.00
#
_symmetry.space_group_name_H-M   'P 1'
#
loop_
_entity.id
_entity.type
_entity.pdbx_description
1 polymer ?
#
loop_
_entity_poly.entity_id
_entity_poly.type
_entity_poly.pdbx_seq_one_letter_code
_entity_poly.pdbx_strand_id
1 'polypeptide(L)'
;EAEVKLTVPKRDPLSLIELTPSQKALAKYAFLVMGLFVAQIFLGGLIAHYTVEGQDFYGIHLSEFLPYSLARTWHIQAVLFWVATAFLAVGLFVTPILNGGKDPKFQKLGVDVLWVALIIVWLGSFAGQYLAIHQIMPDNLNFWFGHQGYEFIDIGRFWQILKWVGVLFWLVLMLRGGLTAFKGQGDKTLLFMFIASVVCVGLFYGPGLLYGEHTPIAIMEYWRWWVVHLWVEGFFEVFATVAIAFIFFNLGLVTRRTATASSITSGALFLLGGVPGTFHHLYFTGTTTPIMAIGASFSALEVVPLVVLGYEGYEHWSMQRHAAWMDRLKWPVLFFVAVAFWNMLGAGVFGFMINPPISLFYLQGLNTTAVHSHAALFGVYGFLALGFILLVMRYIRPQYRFNDRLMKVGFWGLNLGLVGMIVTSLLPIGIYQAYASMTQGLWYARSEGFLQQDFLETLRWIRTISDLVFIAGGCSVAWQVVKMAFNIGSPDAPVPVQPFDTVEENPDPATPAHRV
;
A
#
# COMPACT_ATOMS: atom_id res chain seq x y z
N GLU A 1 -10.14 -36.08 -6.71
CA GLU A 1 -9.19 -35.17 -7.38
C GLU A 1 -7.81 -35.43 -6.79
N ALA A 2 -6.81 -35.73 -7.63
CA ALA A 2 -5.46 -36.00 -7.15
C ALA A 2 -4.92 -34.69 -6.53
N GLU A 3 -4.53 -34.71 -5.27
CA GLU A 3 -3.83 -33.65 -4.59
C GLU A 3 -2.56 -33.34 -5.40
N VAL A 4 -2.56 -32.17 -6.05
CA VAL A 4 -1.39 -31.69 -6.78
C VAL A 4 -0.34 -31.32 -5.73
N LYS A 5 0.56 -32.25 -5.42
CA LYS A 5 1.70 -31.96 -4.55
C LYS A 5 2.57 -30.89 -5.20
N LEU A 6 2.60 -29.71 -4.59
CA LEU A 6 3.56 -28.67 -4.95
C LEU A 6 4.98 -29.21 -4.69
N THR A 7 5.75 -29.37 -5.76
CA THR A 7 7.17 -29.68 -5.65
C THR A 7 7.95 -28.39 -5.49
N VAL A 8 8.68 -28.27 -4.38
CA VAL A 8 9.57 -27.13 -4.13
C VAL A 8 10.65 -27.07 -5.19
N PRO A 9 10.84 -25.95 -5.89
CA PRO A 9 11.99 -25.78 -6.76
C PRO A 9 13.30 -25.95 -5.96
N LYS A 10 14.26 -26.70 -6.50
CA LYS A 10 15.57 -26.91 -5.83
C LYS A 10 16.37 -25.59 -5.70
N ARG A 11 16.09 -24.61 -6.53
CA ARG A 11 16.73 -23.27 -6.55
C ARG A 11 15.65 -22.20 -6.68
N ASP A 12 15.98 -20.99 -6.24
CA ASP A 12 15.11 -19.82 -6.40
C ASP A 12 14.88 -19.54 -7.91
N PRO A 13 13.66 -19.74 -8.43
CA PRO A 13 13.38 -19.59 -9.85
C PRO A 13 13.64 -18.20 -10.41
N LEU A 14 13.43 -17.16 -9.59
CA LEU A 14 13.64 -15.77 -10.00
C LEU A 14 15.13 -15.38 -9.98
N SER A 15 15.98 -16.10 -9.23
CA SER A 15 17.43 -15.86 -9.23
C SER A 15 18.14 -16.42 -10.46
N LEU A 16 17.46 -17.22 -11.28
CA LEU A 16 17.98 -17.73 -12.55
C LEU A 16 17.92 -16.68 -13.67
N ILE A 17 17.21 -15.57 -13.46
CA ILE A 17 17.06 -14.48 -14.44
C ILE A 17 18.12 -13.41 -14.13
N GLU A 18 18.95 -13.09 -15.11
CA GLU A 18 19.89 -11.96 -14.98
C GLU A 18 19.10 -10.64 -14.94
N LEU A 19 19.34 -9.84 -13.88
CA LEU A 19 18.64 -8.56 -13.71
C LEU A 19 19.03 -7.55 -14.78
N THR A 20 18.03 -6.99 -15.41
CA THR A 20 18.19 -5.95 -16.42
C THR A 20 18.62 -4.61 -15.82
N PRO A 21 19.16 -3.67 -16.63
CA PRO A 21 19.47 -2.32 -16.17
C PRO A 21 18.27 -1.57 -15.58
N SER A 22 17.05 -1.77 -16.11
CA SER A 22 15.83 -1.15 -15.56
C SER A 22 15.48 -1.67 -14.19
N GLN A 23 15.59 -3.00 -13.96
CA GLN A 23 15.36 -3.60 -12.64
C GLN A 23 16.37 -3.10 -11.61
N LYS A 24 17.66 -3.02 -11.95
CA LYS A 24 18.71 -2.48 -11.06
C LYS A 24 18.45 -1.03 -10.68
N ALA A 25 17.86 -0.22 -11.57
CA ALA A 25 17.50 1.17 -11.30
C ALA A 25 16.40 1.33 -10.24
N LEU A 26 15.64 0.28 -9.90
CA LEU A 26 14.58 0.33 -8.88
C LEU A 26 15.09 0.50 -7.45
N ALA A 27 16.39 0.32 -7.20
CA ALA A 27 16.98 0.61 -5.89
C ALA A 27 16.69 2.04 -5.41
N LYS A 28 16.66 3.02 -6.32
CA LYS A 28 16.34 4.42 -5.98
C LYS A 28 14.86 4.63 -5.64
N TYR A 29 13.95 3.80 -6.20
CA TYR A 29 12.54 3.78 -5.79
C TYR A 29 12.40 3.27 -4.35
N ALA A 30 13.12 2.20 -4.01
CA ALA A 30 13.14 1.68 -2.64
C ALA A 30 13.63 2.74 -1.65
N PHE A 31 14.63 3.53 -2.02
CA PHE A 31 15.13 4.62 -1.20
C PHE A 31 14.09 5.74 -1.01
N LEU A 32 13.40 6.15 -2.09
CA LEU A 32 12.32 7.13 -2.02
C LEU A 32 11.17 6.64 -1.15
N VAL A 33 10.75 5.38 -1.32
CA VAL A 33 9.71 4.74 -0.50
C VAL A 33 10.09 4.79 0.99
N MET A 34 11.31 4.41 1.34
CA MET A 34 11.76 4.43 2.74
C MET A 34 11.84 5.84 3.32
N GLY A 35 12.31 6.81 2.53
CA GLY A 35 12.37 8.22 2.97
C GLY A 35 10.99 8.79 3.28
N LEU A 36 10.02 8.59 2.38
CA LEU A 36 8.64 9.02 2.56
C LEU A 36 7.94 8.27 3.70
N PHE A 37 8.17 6.97 3.82
CA PHE A 37 7.62 6.16 4.92
C PHE A 37 8.11 6.66 6.28
N VAL A 38 9.42 6.89 6.44
CA VAL A 38 9.97 7.42 7.68
C VAL A 38 9.42 8.82 7.97
N ALA A 39 9.38 9.71 6.99
CA ALA A 39 8.79 11.04 7.17
C ALA A 39 7.31 10.93 7.61
N GLN A 40 6.53 10.05 6.99
CA GLN A 40 5.12 9.85 7.31
C GLN A 40 4.90 9.36 8.74
N ILE A 41 5.70 8.41 9.24
CA ILE A 41 5.51 7.90 10.61
C ILE A 41 5.88 8.95 11.67
N PHE A 42 6.88 9.79 11.41
CA PHE A 42 7.21 10.92 12.30
C PHE A 42 6.12 12.00 12.26
N LEU A 43 5.57 12.33 11.09
CA LEU A 43 4.41 13.22 10.98
C LEU A 43 3.21 12.67 11.74
N GLY A 44 2.96 11.35 11.68
CA GLY A 44 1.90 10.69 12.45
C GLY A 44 2.08 10.84 13.96
N GLY A 45 3.29 10.63 14.46
CA GLY A 45 3.64 10.87 15.86
C GLY A 45 3.43 12.33 16.28
N LEU A 46 3.84 13.28 15.44
CA LEU A 46 3.64 14.71 15.67
C LEU A 46 2.16 15.09 15.74
N ILE A 47 1.34 14.58 14.81
CA ILE A 47 -0.10 14.83 14.80
C ILE A 47 -0.76 14.29 16.07
N ALA A 48 -0.39 13.09 16.49
CA ALA A 48 -0.89 12.50 17.73
C ALA A 48 -0.52 13.38 18.94
N HIS A 49 0.70 13.90 18.97
CA HIS A 49 1.19 14.79 20.02
C HIS A 49 0.42 16.12 20.06
N TYR A 50 0.17 16.74 18.91
CA TYR A 50 -0.65 17.95 18.82
C TYR A 50 -2.07 17.77 19.36
N THR A 51 -2.65 16.59 19.29
CA THR A 51 -3.99 16.34 19.83
C THR A 51 -4.03 16.18 21.35
N VAL A 52 -2.89 16.03 22.01
CA VAL A 52 -2.76 15.90 23.47
C VAL A 52 -2.34 17.21 24.12
N GLU A 53 -1.23 17.80 23.62
CA GLU A 53 -0.59 18.94 24.25
C GLU A 53 -0.80 20.26 23.51
N GLY A 54 -1.54 20.22 22.40
CA GLY A 54 -1.67 21.39 21.54
C GLY A 54 -0.47 21.62 20.63
N GLN A 55 -0.50 22.72 19.89
CA GLN A 55 0.49 23.01 18.85
C GLN A 55 1.77 23.69 19.37
N ASP A 56 1.74 24.23 20.58
CA ASP A 56 2.88 24.92 21.23
C ASP A 56 3.44 24.14 22.43
N PHE A 57 3.46 22.81 22.31
CA PHE A 57 3.92 21.94 23.38
C PHE A 57 5.38 22.24 23.81
N TYR A 58 5.62 22.22 25.10
CA TYR A 58 6.94 22.47 25.72
C TYR A 58 7.61 23.78 25.30
N GLY A 59 6.84 24.76 24.84
CA GLY A 59 7.37 26.03 24.34
C GLY A 59 8.13 25.94 23.02
N ILE A 60 7.96 24.85 22.28
CA ILE A 60 8.53 24.67 20.94
C ILE A 60 7.50 25.15 19.93
N HIS A 61 7.73 26.29 19.28
CA HIS A 61 6.82 26.89 18.29
C HIS A 61 6.91 26.20 16.92
N LEU A 62 6.82 24.86 16.91
CA LEU A 62 6.92 24.07 15.68
C LEU A 62 5.70 24.34 14.77
N SER A 63 4.56 24.68 15.34
CA SER A 63 3.33 25.00 14.62
C SER A 63 3.43 26.22 13.71
N GLU A 64 4.37 27.12 13.92
CA GLU A 64 4.64 28.24 13.00
C GLU A 64 5.10 27.74 11.62
N PHE A 65 5.85 26.64 11.57
CA PHE A 65 6.33 26.04 10.33
C PHE A 65 5.49 24.86 9.88
N LEU A 66 5.01 24.05 10.82
CA LEU A 66 4.33 22.80 10.57
C LEU A 66 3.06 22.71 11.43
N PRO A 67 2.03 23.55 11.17
CA PRO A 67 0.78 23.49 11.89
C PRO A 67 0.08 22.15 11.70
N TYR A 68 -0.83 21.78 12.61
CA TYR A 68 -1.56 20.51 12.59
C TYR A 68 -2.17 20.19 11.20
N SER A 69 -2.78 21.17 10.55
CA SER A 69 -3.38 21.00 9.22
C SER A 69 -2.35 20.57 8.16
N LEU A 70 -1.17 21.19 8.18
CA LEU A 70 -0.09 20.86 7.24
C LEU A 70 0.52 19.49 7.56
N ALA A 71 0.83 19.23 8.83
CA ALA A 71 1.37 17.93 9.27
C ALA A 71 0.41 16.79 8.90
N ARG A 72 -0.91 17.00 9.10
CA ARG A 72 -1.94 16.02 8.77
C ARG A 72 -2.04 15.77 7.27
N THR A 73 -2.09 16.82 6.46
CA THR A 73 -2.18 16.65 5.01
C THR A 73 -0.93 15.99 4.44
N TRP A 74 0.27 16.35 4.92
CA TRP A 74 1.51 15.69 4.51
C TRP A 74 1.59 14.23 4.96
N HIS A 75 1.10 13.91 6.17
CA HIS A 75 1.02 12.53 6.65
C HIS A 75 0.16 11.67 5.72
N ILE A 76 -1.03 12.16 5.33
CA ILE A 76 -1.96 11.45 4.44
C ILE A 76 -1.41 11.36 3.02
N GLN A 77 -0.86 12.44 2.48
CA GLN A 77 -0.31 12.41 1.12
C GLN A 77 0.95 11.55 1.03
N ALA A 78 1.80 11.55 2.05
CA ALA A 78 3.01 10.73 2.06
C ALA A 78 2.68 9.23 1.91
N VAL A 79 1.64 8.71 2.60
CA VAL A 79 1.26 7.30 2.47
C VAL A 79 0.82 6.97 1.04
N LEU A 80 0.05 7.84 0.40
CA LEU A 80 -0.35 7.64 -1.00
C LEU A 80 0.86 7.60 -1.94
N PHE A 81 1.85 8.47 -1.73
CA PHE A 81 3.05 8.52 -2.56
C PHE A 81 3.94 7.30 -2.39
N TRP A 82 4.27 6.90 -1.14
CA TRP A 82 5.22 5.80 -0.99
C TRP A 82 4.60 4.44 -1.27
N VAL A 83 3.32 4.22 -0.94
CA VAL A 83 2.60 2.98 -1.27
C VAL A 83 2.49 2.83 -2.79
N ALA A 84 1.98 3.87 -3.48
CA ALA A 84 1.89 3.83 -4.94
C ALA A 84 3.27 3.63 -5.59
N THR A 85 4.31 4.32 -5.12
CA THR A 85 5.68 4.17 -5.64
C THR A 85 6.19 2.74 -5.50
N ALA A 86 5.91 2.06 -4.38
CA ALA A 86 6.28 0.66 -4.18
C ALA A 86 5.54 -0.28 -5.15
N PHE A 87 4.26 -0.02 -5.38
CA PHE A 87 3.45 -0.81 -6.33
C PHE A 87 3.91 -0.59 -7.78
N LEU A 88 4.20 0.67 -8.15
CA LEU A 88 4.79 0.95 -9.46
C LEU A 88 6.15 0.25 -9.63
N ALA A 89 6.96 0.23 -8.59
CA ALA A 89 8.27 -0.42 -8.62
C ALA A 89 8.17 -1.94 -8.82
N VAL A 90 7.26 -2.63 -8.13
CA VAL A 90 7.08 -4.08 -8.34
C VAL A 90 6.55 -4.39 -9.73
N GLY A 91 5.64 -3.58 -10.27
CA GLY A 91 5.21 -3.70 -11.66
C GLY A 91 6.38 -3.60 -12.63
N LEU A 92 7.19 -2.56 -12.49
CA LEU A 92 8.39 -2.36 -13.32
C LEU A 92 9.43 -3.48 -13.13
N PHE A 93 9.51 -4.08 -11.95
CA PHE A 93 10.38 -5.24 -11.70
C PHE A 93 9.92 -6.48 -12.46
N VAL A 94 8.61 -6.72 -12.54
CA VAL A 94 8.01 -7.87 -13.23
C VAL A 94 8.08 -7.71 -14.76
N THR A 95 8.05 -6.50 -15.29
CA THR A 95 7.98 -6.23 -16.74
C THR A 95 9.08 -6.91 -17.56
N PRO A 96 10.38 -6.81 -17.22
CA PRO A 96 11.43 -7.54 -17.97
C PRO A 96 11.30 -9.06 -17.85
N ILE A 97 10.78 -9.57 -16.72
CA ILE A 97 10.53 -11.01 -16.54
C ILE A 97 9.52 -11.47 -17.60
N LEU A 98 8.41 -10.74 -17.74
CA LEU A 98 7.40 -10.99 -18.77
C LEU A 98 7.96 -10.87 -20.20
N ASN A 99 8.97 -10.04 -20.41
CA ASN A 99 9.63 -9.83 -21.71
C ASN A 99 10.80 -10.81 -21.93
N GLY A 100 10.78 -11.98 -21.31
CA GLY A 100 11.81 -13.00 -21.50
C GLY A 100 13.18 -12.64 -20.92
N GLY A 101 13.22 -11.88 -19.82
CA GLY A 101 14.44 -11.47 -19.14
C GLY A 101 15.17 -10.29 -19.79
N LYS A 102 14.52 -9.53 -20.69
CA LYS A 102 15.14 -8.43 -21.43
C LYS A 102 14.38 -7.12 -21.25
N ASP A 103 15.13 -6.02 -21.18
CA ASP A 103 14.54 -4.68 -21.23
C ASP A 103 14.00 -4.36 -22.64
N PRO A 104 12.78 -3.82 -22.76
CA PRO A 104 12.39 -3.08 -23.96
C PRO A 104 13.34 -1.91 -24.20
N LYS A 105 13.48 -1.49 -25.46
CA LYS A 105 14.37 -0.36 -25.83
C LYS A 105 14.04 0.88 -24.99
N PHE A 106 15.04 1.51 -24.37
CA PHE A 106 14.91 2.67 -23.48
C PHE A 106 14.14 2.44 -22.17
N GLN A 107 13.92 1.20 -21.74
CA GLN A 107 13.16 0.92 -20.51
C GLN A 107 13.83 1.56 -19.27
N LYS A 108 15.16 1.43 -19.14
CA LYS A 108 15.89 2.07 -18.03
C LYS A 108 15.70 3.58 -18.01
N LEU A 109 15.80 4.24 -19.17
CA LEU A 109 15.57 5.69 -19.27
C LEU A 109 14.14 6.05 -18.83
N GLY A 110 13.14 5.27 -19.25
CA GLY A 110 11.76 5.47 -18.81
C GLY A 110 11.59 5.33 -17.29
N VAL A 111 12.22 4.32 -16.68
CA VAL A 111 12.26 4.16 -15.22
C VAL A 111 12.94 5.35 -14.55
N ASP A 112 14.04 5.87 -15.11
CA ASP A 112 14.73 7.02 -14.56
C ASP A 112 13.88 8.30 -14.64
N VAL A 113 13.23 8.55 -15.77
CA VAL A 113 12.32 9.70 -15.98
C VAL A 113 11.13 9.64 -15.04
N LEU A 114 10.50 8.47 -14.90
CA LEU A 114 9.37 8.30 -13.97
C LEU A 114 9.77 8.60 -12.52
N TRP A 115 10.96 8.17 -12.09
CA TRP A 115 11.46 8.47 -10.75
C TRP A 115 11.64 9.97 -10.52
N VAL A 116 12.18 10.69 -11.50
CA VAL A 116 12.32 12.17 -11.43
C VAL A 116 10.94 12.82 -11.37
N ALA A 117 9.99 12.36 -12.19
CA ALA A 117 8.61 12.86 -12.18
C ALA A 117 7.94 12.66 -10.83
N LEU A 118 8.11 11.49 -10.19
CA LEU A 118 7.60 11.22 -8.84
C LEU A 118 8.15 12.22 -7.80
N ILE A 119 9.45 12.52 -7.85
CA ILE A 119 10.06 13.51 -6.95
C ILE A 119 9.51 14.91 -7.21
N ILE A 120 9.37 15.31 -8.48
CA ILE A 120 8.83 16.62 -8.83
C ILE A 120 7.39 16.78 -8.31
N VAL A 121 6.54 15.77 -8.52
CA VAL A 121 5.15 15.79 -8.03
C VAL A 121 5.10 15.84 -6.51
N TRP A 122 5.90 15.00 -5.84
CA TRP A 122 5.97 15.00 -4.38
C TRP A 122 6.41 16.36 -3.82
N LEU A 123 7.59 16.83 -4.19
CA LEU A 123 8.15 18.08 -3.65
C LEU A 123 7.29 19.29 -4.04
N GLY A 124 6.83 19.34 -5.30
CA GLY A 124 6.01 20.43 -5.78
C GLY A 124 4.65 20.51 -5.10
N SER A 125 3.96 19.37 -4.93
CA SER A 125 2.67 19.34 -4.24
C SER A 125 2.79 19.68 -2.76
N PHE A 126 3.82 19.20 -2.06
CA PHE A 126 4.05 19.52 -0.65
C PHE A 126 4.41 20.98 -0.46
N ALA A 127 5.27 21.54 -1.31
CA ALA A 127 5.57 22.96 -1.31
C ALA A 127 4.31 23.81 -1.60
N GLY A 128 3.48 23.38 -2.55
CA GLY A 128 2.20 24.04 -2.83
C GLY A 128 1.27 24.06 -1.62
N GLN A 129 1.12 22.93 -0.93
CA GLN A 129 0.32 22.84 0.29
C GLN A 129 0.88 23.73 1.42
N TYR A 130 2.21 23.77 1.57
CA TYR A 130 2.86 24.67 2.52
C TYR A 130 2.51 26.13 2.25
N LEU A 131 2.71 26.58 1.01
CA LEU A 131 2.43 27.96 0.61
C LEU A 131 0.95 28.33 0.76
N ALA A 132 0.05 27.39 0.48
CA ALA A 132 -1.39 27.59 0.62
C ALA A 132 -1.83 27.70 2.08
N ILE A 133 -1.42 26.76 2.94
CA ILE A 133 -1.82 26.73 4.36
C ILE A 133 -1.24 27.93 5.12
N HIS A 134 -0.04 28.38 4.77
CA HIS A 134 0.54 29.61 5.34
C HIS A 134 0.02 30.91 4.69
N GLN A 135 -0.97 30.83 3.78
CA GLN A 135 -1.57 32.00 3.10
C GLN A 135 -0.54 32.84 2.33
N ILE A 136 0.54 32.23 1.87
CA ILE A 136 1.55 32.87 1.01
C ILE A 136 1.11 32.84 -0.45
N MET A 137 0.38 31.76 -0.82
CA MET A 137 -0.14 31.59 -2.18
C MET A 137 -1.40 32.42 -2.38
N PRO A 138 -1.52 33.17 -3.50
CA PRO A 138 -2.76 33.86 -3.85
C PRO A 138 -3.94 32.88 -4.01
N ASP A 139 -5.14 33.27 -3.58
CA ASP A 139 -6.35 32.43 -3.57
C ASP A 139 -6.67 31.83 -4.95
N ASN A 140 -6.52 32.60 -6.01
CA ASN A 140 -6.78 32.15 -7.38
C ASN A 140 -5.81 31.07 -7.88
N LEU A 141 -4.68 30.85 -7.21
CA LEU A 141 -3.72 29.80 -7.53
C LEU A 141 -3.87 28.56 -6.64
N ASN A 142 -4.61 28.68 -5.53
CA ASN A 142 -4.71 27.63 -4.53
C ASN A 142 -5.30 26.33 -5.10
N PHE A 143 -6.39 26.39 -5.86
CA PHE A 143 -6.98 25.22 -6.50
C PHE A 143 -6.00 24.48 -7.42
N TRP A 144 -5.14 25.23 -8.13
CA TRP A 144 -4.23 24.66 -9.13
C TRP A 144 -2.93 24.13 -8.55
N PHE A 145 -2.33 24.85 -7.61
CA PHE A 145 -0.98 24.54 -7.13
C PHE A 145 -0.89 24.29 -5.62
N GLY A 146 -1.92 24.65 -4.86
CA GLY A 146 -1.92 24.67 -3.41
C GLY A 146 -2.63 23.48 -2.78
N HIS A 147 -3.62 23.78 -1.92
CA HIS A 147 -4.36 22.82 -1.10
C HIS A 147 -5.87 22.96 -1.36
N GLN A 148 -6.49 21.88 -1.87
CA GLN A 148 -7.91 21.90 -2.22
C GLN A 148 -8.87 21.68 -1.02
N GLY A 149 -8.37 21.26 0.13
CA GLY A 149 -9.16 21.02 1.34
C GLY A 149 -9.86 19.66 1.42
N TYR A 150 -9.82 18.84 0.38
CA TYR A 150 -10.48 17.54 0.33
C TYR A 150 -9.51 16.41 0.65
N GLU A 151 -9.69 15.77 1.79
CA GLU A 151 -8.84 14.71 2.29
C GLU A 151 -8.56 13.63 1.23
N PHE A 152 -7.33 13.14 1.15
CA PHE A 152 -6.74 12.22 0.17
C PHE A 152 -6.50 12.78 -1.23
N ILE A 153 -7.26 13.78 -1.69
CA ILE A 153 -7.09 14.40 -3.00
C ILE A 153 -6.79 15.91 -2.90
N ASP A 154 -6.27 16.33 -1.78
CA ASP A 154 -6.06 17.71 -1.37
C ASP A 154 -4.89 18.44 -2.06
N ILE A 155 -4.05 17.75 -2.83
CA ILE A 155 -3.01 18.41 -3.65
C ILE A 155 -3.62 19.20 -4.81
N GLY A 156 -2.97 20.31 -5.20
CA GLY A 156 -3.44 21.15 -6.30
C GLY A 156 -3.68 20.38 -7.61
N ARG A 157 -4.61 20.84 -8.41
CA ARG A 157 -5.05 20.22 -9.66
C ARG A 157 -3.90 19.97 -10.64
N PHE A 158 -2.96 20.90 -10.74
CA PHE A 158 -1.77 20.71 -11.59
C PHE A 158 -0.98 19.45 -11.19
N TRP A 159 -0.79 19.26 -9.89
CA TRP A 159 -0.07 18.10 -9.37
C TRP A 159 -0.84 16.80 -9.54
N GLN A 160 -2.18 16.85 -9.44
CA GLN A 160 -3.03 15.70 -9.74
C GLN A 160 -2.91 15.27 -11.19
N ILE A 161 -2.95 16.23 -12.12
CA ILE A 161 -2.79 15.96 -13.57
C ILE A 161 -1.39 15.40 -13.83
N LEU A 162 -0.35 16.01 -13.30
CA LEU A 162 1.03 15.54 -13.51
C LEU A 162 1.25 14.15 -12.90
N LYS A 163 0.64 13.86 -11.76
CA LYS A 163 0.60 12.51 -11.17
C LYS A 163 -0.05 11.52 -12.13
N TRP A 164 -1.21 11.84 -12.69
CA TRP A 164 -1.87 10.96 -13.66
C TRP A 164 -1.05 10.76 -14.92
N VAL A 165 -0.45 11.79 -15.48
CA VAL A 165 0.48 11.67 -16.62
C VAL A 165 1.63 10.72 -16.28
N GLY A 166 2.18 10.80 -15.06
CA GLY A 166 3.20 9.85 -14.58
C GLY A 166 2.69 8.40 -14.52
N VAL A 167 1.46 8.19 -14.05
CA VAL A 167 0.83 6.85 -14.00
C VAL A 167 0.53 6.32 -15.42
N LEU A 168 0.10 7.17 -16.36
CA LEU A 168 -0.02 6.80 -17.77
C LEU A 168 1.32 6.45 -18.40
N PHE A 169 2.37 7.18 -18.06
CA PHE A 169 3.71 6.86 -18.52
C PHE A 169 4.19 5.51 -17.97
N TRP A 170 3.93 5.24 -16.68
CA TRP A 170 4.16 3.92 -16.10
C TRP A 170 3.39 2.83 -16.85
N LEU A 171 2.11 3.04 -17.16
CA LEU A 171 1.29 2.12 -17.95
C LEU A 171 1.96 1.78 -19.29
N VAL A 172 2.47 2.79 -20.01
CA VAL A 172 3.20 2.57 -21.27
C VAL A 172 4.43 1.71 -21.06
N LEU A 173 5.23 1.96 -20.01
CA LEU A 173 6.41 1.15 -19.67
C LEU A 173 6.03 -0.31 -19.38
N MET A 174 4.92 -0.53 -18.68
CA MET A 174 4.40 -1.87 -18.36
C MET A 174 3.94 -2.61 -19.62
N LEU A 175 3.14 -1.96 -20.46
CA LEU A 175 2.56 -2.58 -21.66
C LEU A 175 3.64 -2.95 -22.69
N ARG A 176 4.69 -2.16 -22.82
CA ARG A 176 5.78 -2.43 -23.77
C ARG A 176 6.49 -3.77 -23.51
N GLY A 177 6.62 -4.17 -22.27
CA GLY A 177 7.18 -5.48 -21.91
C GLY A 177 6.10 -6.55 -21.77
N GLY A 178 4.99 -6.24 -21.06
CA GLY A 178 3.94 -7.21 -20.74
C GLY A 178 3.22 -7.78 -21.96
N LEU A 179 2.95 -6.97 -22.99
CA LEU A 179 2.25 -7.44 -24.20
C LEU A 179 3.04 -8.48 -25.00
N THR A 180 4.37 -8.48 -24.89
CA THR A 180 5.20 -9.51 -25.57
C THR A 180 4.96 -10.90 -25.03
N ALA A 181 4.61 -11.03 -23.74
CA ALA A 181 4.33 -12.30 -23.08
C ALA A 181 3.10 -13.02 -23.66
N PHE A 182 2.16 -12.29 -24.28
CA PHE A 182 0.99 -12.91 -24.95
C PHE A 182 1.36 -13.74 -26.19
N LYS A 183 2.55 -13.52 -26.76
CA LYS A 183 3.03 -14.30 -27.91
C LYS A 183 3.51 -15.70 -27.51
N GLY A 184 3.79 -15.95 -26.22
CA GLY A 184 4.19 -17.26 -25.72
C GLY A 184 3.04 -18.26 -25.82
N GLN A 185 3.33 -19.56 -25.57
CA GLN A 185 2.33 -20.62 -25.52
C GLN A 185 1.84 -20.84 -24.09
N GLY A 186 0.71 -21.50 -23.93
CA GLY A 186 0.11 -21.88 -22.64
C GLY A 186 -1.04 -20.96 -22.20
N ASP A 187 -1.55 -21.23 -20.99
CA ASP A 187 -2.66 -20.46 -20.41
C ASP A 187 -2.24 -19.03 -20.06
N LYS A 188 -2.99 -18.06 -20.54
CA LYS A 188 -2.72 -16.61 -20.40
C LYS A 188 -3.61 -15.91 -19.38
N THR A 189 -4.42 -16.65 -18.64
CA THR A 189 -5.43 -16.05 -17.75
C THR A 189 -4.77 -15.17 -16.67
N LEU A 190 -3.74 -15.66 -15.99
CA LEU A 190 -3.03 -14.88 -14.97
C LEU A 190 -2.31 -13.65 -15.58
N LEU A 191 -1.70 -13.83 -16.76
CA LEU A 191 -1.09 -12.73 -17.50
C LEU A 191 -2.12 -11.67 -17.92
N PHE A 192 -3.28 -12.12 -18.42
CA PHE A 192 -4.38 -11.22 -18.78
C PHE A 192 -4.84 -10.41 -17.57
N MET A 193 -5.08 -11.06 -16.42
CA MET A 193 -5.47 -10.38 -15.19
C MET A 193 -4.42 -9.36 -14.75
N PHE A 194 -3.13 -9.70 -14.86
CA PHE A 194 -2.05 -8.77 -14.54
C PHE A 194 -2.06 -7.53 -15.44
N ILE A 195 -2.13 -7.72 -16.76
CA ILE A 195 -2.15 -6.59 -17.71
C ILE A 195 -3.43 -5.78 -17.58
N ALA A 196 -4.59 -6.43 -17.38
CA ALA A 196 -5.87 -5.74 -17.18
C ALA A 196 -5.82 -4.86 -15.90
N SER A 197 -5.29 -5.37 -14.79
CA SER A 197 -5.14 -4.57 -13.57
C SER A 197 -4.19 -3.37 -13.75
N VAL A 198 -3.08 -3.55 -14.47
CA VAL A 198 -2.17 -2.48 -14.84
C VAL A 198 -2.86 -1.39 -15.68
N VAL A 199 -3.67 -1.78 -16.66
CA VAL A 199 -4.47 -0.84 -17.49
C VAL A 199 -5.47 -0.08 -16.63
N CYS A 200 -6.17 -0.77 -15.73
CA CYS A 200 -7.11 -0.15 -14.82
C CYS A 200 -6.44 0.88 -13.90
N VAL A 201 -5.31 0.53 -13.28
CA VAL A 201 -4.53 1.48 -12.45
C VAL A 201 -4.12 2.71 -13.26
N GLY A 202 -3.67 2.52 -14.51
CA GLY A 202 -3.24 3.62 -15.37
C GLY A 202 -4.36 4.58 -15.78
N LEU A 203 -5.52 4.03 -16.17
CA LEU A 203 -6.60 4.82 -16.76
C LEU A 203 -7.57 5.40 -15.73
N PHE A 204 -7.93 4.62 -14.69
CA PHE A 204 -9.09 4.96 -13.84
C PHE A 204 -8.81 5.98 -12.73
N TYR A 205 -7.59 6.51 -12.65
CA TYR A 205 -7.35 7.75 -11.89
C TYR A 205 -7.96 8.98 -12.56
N GLY A 206 -7.95 9.01 -13.91
CA GLY A 206 -8.40 10.16 -14.70
C GLY A 206 -9.82 10.65 -14.39
N PRO A 207 -10.85 9.76 -14.30
CA PRO A 207 -12.20 10.19 -13.94
C PRO A 207 -12.30 10.96 -12.61
N GLY A 208 -11.43 10.67 -11.63
CA GLY A 208 -11.34 11.42 -10.38
C GLY A 208 -10.97 12.89 -10.55
N LEU A 209 -10.60 13.34 -11.75
CA LEU A 209 -10.33 14.74 -12.08
C LEU A 209 -11.55 15.49 -12.65
N LEU A 210 -12.72 14.83 -12.76
CA LEU A 210 -13.94 15.37 -13.37
C LEU A 210 -14.73 16.30 -12.42
N TYR A 211 -14.06 17.06 -11.58
CA TYR A 211 -14.65 18.14 -10.78
C TYR A 211 -13.81 19.42 -10.92
N GLY A 212 -14.41 20.56 -10.71
CA GLY A 212 -13.75 21.87 -10.74
C GLY A 212 -13.88 22.60 -9.40
N GLU A 213 -13.33 23.80 -9.33
CA GLU A 213 -13.32 24.64 -8.13
C GLU A 213 -14.72 24.94 -7.59
N HIS A 214 -15.70 25.09 -8.49
CA HIS A 214 -17.09 25.43 -8.15
C HIS A 214 -18.05 24.24 -8.18
N THR A 215 -17.53 23.00 -8.25
CA THR A 215 -18.39 21.82 -8.23
C THR A 215 -19.04 21.68 -6.84
N PRO A 216 -20.38 21.47 -6.78
CA PRO A 216 -21.06 21.22 -5.51
C PRO A 216 -20.46 20.05 -4.75
N ILE A 217 -20.40 20.16 -3.41
CA ILE A 217 -19.75 19.16 -2.56
C ILE A 217 -20.29 17.73 -2.76
N ALA A 218 -21.60 17.58 -3.02
CA ALA A 218 -22.21 16.27 -3.27
C ALA A 218 -21.62 15.57 -4.50
N ILE A 219 -21.35 16.31 -5.57
CA ILE A 219 -20.74 15.79 -6.80
C ILE A 219 -19.23 15.61 -6.61
N MET A 220 -18.60 16.54 -5.91
CA MET A 220 -17.17 16.48 -5.60
C MET A 220 -16.83 15.26 -4.74
N GLU A 221 -17.63 14.94 -3.72
CA GLU A 221 -17.49 13.75 -2.88
C GLU A 221 -17.52 12.46 -3.69
N TYR A 222 -18.38 12.36 -4.71
CA TYR A 222 -18.39 11.21 -5.61
C TYR A 222 -17.03 11.02 -6.30
N TRP A 223 -16.43 12.09 -6.85
CA TRP A 223 -15.14 12.03 -7.52
C TRP A 223 -13.98 11.81 -6.54
N ARG A 224 -14.07 12.32 -5.32
CA ARG A 224 -13.14 12.03 -4.24
C ARG A 224 -13.10 10.52 -3.95
N TRP A 225 -14.25 9.92 -3.75
CA TRP A 225 -14.36 8.49 -3.44
C TRP A 225 -14.12 7.59 -4.65
N TRP A 226 -14.30 8.11 -5.86
CA TRP A 226 -13.79 7.46 -7.05
C TRP A 226 -12.28 7.23 -6.96
N VAL A 227 -11.51 8.21 -6.51
CA VAL A 227 -10.05 8.05 -6.33
C VAL A 227 -9.74 7.19 -5.11
N VAL A 228 -10.35 7.46 -3.96
CA VAL A 228 -9.98 6.81 -2.70
C VAL A 228 -10.44 5.37 -2.65
N HIS A 229 -11.70 5.09 -2.93
CA HIS A 229 -12.25 3.73 -2.87
C HIS A 229 -12.00 2.96 -4.17
N LEU A 230 -12.46 3.45 -5.30
CA LEU A 230 -12.35 2.69 -6.55
C LEU A 230 -10.91 2.56 -7.05
N TRP A 231 -10.16 3.63 -7.07
CA TRP A 231 -8.79 3.57 -7.61
C TRP A 231 -7.78 3.02 -6.61
N VAL A 232 -7.78 3.49 -5.37
CA VAL A 232 -6.82 3.04 -4.33
C VAL A 232 -7.22 1.68 -3.77
N GLU A 233 -8.42 1.55 -3.22
CA GLU A 233 -8.82 0.31 -2.54
C GLU A 233 -9.21 -0.78 -3.55
N GLY A 234 -9.78 -0.42 -4.70
CA GLY A 234 -10.19 -1.38 -5.70
C GLY A 234 -9.10 -1.74 -6.70
N PHE A 235 -8.77 -0.85 -7.63
CA PHE A 235 -7.86 -1.20 -8.74
C PHE A 235 -6.44 -1.52 -8.27
N PHE A 236 -5.91 -0.83 -7.27
CA PHE A 236 -4.61 -1.19 -6.69
C PHE A 236 -4.64 -2.48 -5.90
N GLU A 237 -5.76 -2.82 -5.22
CA GLU A 237 -5.88 -4.10 -4.52
C GLU A 237 -5.93 -5.27 -5.51
N VAL A 238 -6.70 -5.16 -6.59
CA VAL A 238 -6.69 -6.16 -7.67
C VAL A 238 -5.28 -6.31 -8.25
N PHE A 239 -4.60 -5.20 -8.54
CA PHE A 239 -3.22 -5.23 -9.02
C PHE A 239 -2.27 -5.92 -8.02
N ALA A 240 -2.36 -5.57 -6.73
CA ALA A 240 -1.52 -6.16 -5.68
C ALA A 240 -1.77 -7.65 -5.52
N THR A 241 -3.05 -8.07 -5.50
CA THR A 241 -3.45 -9.47 -5.43
C THR A 241 -2.89 -10.26 -6.61
N VAL A 242 -3.02 -9.74 -7.83
CA VAL A 242 -2.51 -10.41 -9.02
C VAL A 242 -0.98 -10.42 -9.07
N ALA A 243 -0.31 -9.34 -8.62
CA ALA A 243 1.14 -9.27 -8.52
C ALA A 243 1.70 -10.30 -7.52
N ILE A 244 1.08 -10.43 -6.33
CA ILE A 244 1.46 -11.44 -5.35
C ILE A 244 1.17 -12.84 -5.89
N ALA A 245 0.00 -13.06 -6.50
CA ALA A 245 -0.35 -14.34 -7.10
C ALA A 245 0.68 -14.77 -8.16
N PHE A 246 1.08 -13.82 -9.03
CA PHE A 246 2.12 -14.04 -10.03
C PHE A 246 3.48 -14.37 -9.39
N ILE A 247 3.90 -13.60 -8.38
CA ILE A 247 5.18 -13.82 -7.68
C ILE A 247 5.17 -15.17 -6.94
N PHE A 248 4.12 -15.45 -6.16
CA PHE A 248 4.00 -16.70 -5.39
C PHE A 248 3.93 -17.92 -6.27
N PHE A 249 3.23 -17.85 -7.40
CA PHE A 249 3.22 -18.91 -8.39
C PHE A 249 4.63 -19.18 -8.95
N ASN A 250 5.37 -18.13 -9.33
CA ASN A 250 6.73 -18.29 -9.86
C ASN A 250 7.74 -18.76 -8.81
N LEU A 251 7.50 -18.50 -7.53
CA LEU A 251 8.30 -19.02 -6.41
C LEU A 251 7.89 -20.43 -5.99
N GLY A 252 6.82 -20.99 -6.54
CA GLY A 252 6.29 -22.29 -6.14
C GLY A 252 5.59 -22.29 -4.78
N LEU A 253 5.14 -21.12 -4.30
CA LEU A 253 4.41 -20.97 -3.03
C LEU A 253 2.90 -21.20 -3.16
N VAL A 254 2.36 -21.09 -4.35
CA VAL A 254 0.94 -21.36 -4.64
C VAL A 254 0.82 -22.11 -5.96
N THR A 255 -0.27 -22.87 -6.12
CA THR A 255 -0.57 -23.53 -7.39
C THR A 255 -1.00 -22.50 -8.43
N ARG A 256 -0.88 -22.85 -9.72
CA ARG A 256 -1.43 -22.02 -10.80
C ARG A 256 -2.94 -21.83 -10.63
N ARG A 257 -3.64 -22.89 -10.22
CA ARG A 257 -5.10 -22.86 -9.99
C ARG A 257 -5.45 -21.80 -8.93
N THR A 258 -4.78 -21.81 -7.80
CA THR A 258 -4.98 -20.85 -6.71
C THR A 258 -4.64 -19.43 -7.16
N ALA A 259 -3.48 -19.22 -7.77
CA ALA A 259 -3.07 -17.91 -8.27
C ALA A 259 -4.11 -17.32 -9.25
N THR A 260 -4.58 -18.14 -10.21
CA THR A 260 -5.57 -17.73 -11.19
C THR A 260 -6.95 -17.51 -10.54
N ALA A 261 -7.39 -18.42 -9.67
CA ALA A 261 -8.68 -18.30 -8.98
C ALA A 261 -8.74 -17.05 -8.09
N SER A 262 -7.72 -16.81 -7.27
CA SER A 262 -7.65 -15.61 -6.42
C SER A 262 -7.66 -14.33 -7.25
N SER A 263 -6.92 -14.30 -8.37
CA SER A 263 -6.88 -13.14 -9.27
C SER A 263 -8.25 -12.88 -9.94
N ILE A 264 -8.91 -13.91 -10.46
CA ILE A 264 -10.24 -13.78 -11.08
C ILE A 264 -11.27 -13.36 -10.02
N THR A 265 -11.24 -13.99 -8.84
CA THR A 265 -12.18 -13.68 -7.76
C THR A 265 -12.01 -12.24 -7.29
N SER A 266 -10.76 -11.76 -7.13
CA SER A 266 -10.48 -10.36 -6.80
C SER A 266 -11.07 -9.41 -7.84
N GLY A 267 -10.81 -9.65 -9.13
CA GLY A 267 -11.36 -8.84 -10.22
C GLY A 267 -12.90 -8.88 -10.29
N ALA A 268 -13.50 -10.06 -10.10
CA ALA A 268 -14.94 -10.23 -10.13
C ALA A 268 -15.64 -9.55 -8.95
N LEU A 269 -15.13 -9.75 -7.72
CA LEU A 269 -15.67 -9.09 -6.52
C LEU A 269 -15.55 -7.57 -6.63
N PHE A 270 -14.44 -7.07 -7.15
CA PHE A 270 -14.26 -5.65 -7.35
C PHE A 270 -15.26 -5.09 -8.40
N LEU A 271 -15.42 -5.72 -9.55
CA LEU A 271 -16.35 -5.26 -10.59
C LEU A 271 -17.81 -5.35 -10.15
N LEU A 272 -18.18 -6.40 -9.41
CA LEU A 272 -19.55 -6.62 -8.95
C LEU A 272 -19.88 -5.89 -7.65
N GLY A 273 -18.90 -5.73 -6.78
CA GLY A 273 -19.05 -5.24 -5.43
C GLY A 273 -18.34 -3.91 -5.15
N GLY A 274 -17.11 -3.73 -5.64
CA GLY A 274 -16.31 -2.54 -5.37
C GLY A 274 -16.87 -1.27 -6.00
N VAL A 275 -17.44 -1.37 -7.21
CA VAL A 275 -18.10 -0.22 -7.84
C VAL A 275 -19.31 0.22 -7.02
N PRO A 276 -20.28 -0.66 -6.68
CA PRO A 276 -21.34 -0.32 -5.73
C PRO A 276 -20.80 -0.02 -4.31
N GLY A 277 -19.69 -0.62 -3.91
CA GLY A 277 -19.01 -0.40 -2.64
C GLY A 277 -18.72 1.07 -2.38
N THR A 278 -18.36 1.84 -3.40
CA THR A 278 -18.11 3.28 -3.30
C THR A 278 -19.24 4.05 -2.61
N PHE A 279 -20.49 3.61 -2.79
CA PHE A 279 -21.65 4.34 -2.27
C PHE A 279 -21.75 4.35 -0.74
N HIS A 280 -21.11 3.46 -0.01
CA HIS A 280 -21.11 3.53 1.46
C HIS A 280 -20.34 4.74 2.00
N HIS A 281 -19.47 5.35 1.22
CA HIS A 281 -18.80 6.60 1.57
C HIS A 281 -19.65 7.85 1.32
N LEU A 282 -20.77 7.73 0.62
CA LEU A 282 -21.56 8.86 0.10
C LEU A 282 -22.76 9.21 0.98
N TYR A 283 -22.63 9.07 2.31
CA TYR A 283 -23.71 9.37 3.25
C TYR A 283 -24.18 10.83 3.12
N PHE A 284 -23.26 11.77 3.10
CA PHE A 284 -23.58 13.22 3.07
C PHE A 284 -23.91 13.77 1.67
N THR A 285 -23.92 12.94 0.64
CA THR A 285 -24.31 13.32 -0.70
C THR A 285 -25.79 13.05 -1.00
N GLY A 286 -26.54 12.51 -0.04
CA GLY A 286 -27.93 12.15 -0.19
C GLY A 286 -28.17 10.76 -0.80
N THR A 287 -27.16 9.89 -0.84
CA THR A 287 -27.32 8.50 -1.27
C THR A 287 -28.28 7.76 -0.36
N THR A 288 -29.20 6.98 -0.95
CA THR A 288 -30.23 6.28 -0.20
C THR A 288 -29.66 5.14 0.66
N THR A 289 -30.25 4.94 1.84
CA THR A 289 -29.84 3.91 2.80
C THR A 289 -29.70 2.50 2.21
N PRO A 290 -30.63 1.99 1.37
CA PRO A 290 -30.47 0.67 0.75
C PRO A 290 -29.22 0.54 -0.12
N ILE A 291 -28.90 1.58 -0.90
CA ILE A 291 -27.70 1.59 -1.76
C ILE A 291 -26.44 1.59 -0.93
N MET A 292 -26.38 2.38 0.14
CA MET A 292 -25.24 2.38 1.06
C MET A 292 -25.08 1.04 1.78
N ALA A 293 -26.19 0.38 2.18
CA ALA A 293 -26.15 -0.93 2.83
C ALA A 293 -25.60 -2.01 1.91
N ILE A 294 -26.03 -2.02 0.63
CA ILE A 294 -25.49 -2.91 -0.40
C ILE A 294 -24.00 -2.63 -0.60
N GLY A 295 -23.60 -1.37 -0.72
CA GLY A 295 -22.21 -0.96 -0.86
C GLY A 295 -21.34 -1.46 0.29
N ALA A 296 -21.78 -1.26 1.53
CA ALA A 296 -21.03 -1.71 2.72
C ALA A 296 -20.89 -3.24 2.77
N SER A 297 -21.91 -3.99 2.36
CA SER A 297 -21.89 -5.45 2.34
C SER A 297 -20.91 -5.99 1.29
N PHE A 298 -20.92 -5.43 0.09
CA PHE A 298 -20.02 -5.86 -0.98
C PHE A 298 -18.57 -5.48 -0.71
N SER A 299 -18.31 -4.28 -0.19
CA SER A 299 -16.95 -3.86 0.17
C SER A 299 -16.31 -4.79 1.20
N ALA A 300 -17.08 -5.28 2.18
CA ALA A 300 -16.57 -6.25 3.15
C ALA A 300 -16.14 -7.60 2.55
N LEU A 301 -16.65 -7.97 1.37
CA LEU A 301 -16.28 -9.23 0.68
C LEU A 301 -14.99 -9.12 -0.15
N GLU A 302 -14.53 -7.92 -0.46
CA GLU A 302 -13.33 -7.68 -1.28
C GLU A 302 -12.05 -8.23 -0.64
N VAL A 303 -12.02 -8.36 0.68
CA VAL A 303 -10.86 -8.87 1.43
C VAL A 303 -10.56 -10.37 1.21
N VAL A 304 -11.56 -11.16 0.77
CA VAL A 304 -11.48 -12.63 0.73
C VAL A 304 -10.35 -13.16 -0.16
N PRO A 305 -10.16 -12.69 -1.40
CA PRO A 305 -9.14 -13.26 -2.30
C PRO A 305 -7.72 -13.11 -1.76
N LEU A 306 -7.39 -11.97 -1.18
CA LEU A 306 -6.06 -11.69 -0.67
C LEU A 306 -5.77 -12.47 0.63
N VAL A 307 -6.79 -12.66 1.48
CA VAL A 307 -6.68 -13.50 2.68
C VAL A 307 -6.40 -14.96 2.31
N VAL A 308 -7.13 -15.52 1.35
CA VAL A 308 -6.94 -16.90 0.88
C VAL A 308 -5.56 -17.08 0.27
N LEU A 309 -5.12 -16.16 -0.58
CA LEU A 309 -3.82 -16.20 -1.22
C LEU A 309 -2.68 -16.11 -0.20
N GLY A 310 -2.80 -15.23 0.78
CA GLY A 310 -1.81 -15.06 1.84
C GLY A 310 -1.72 -16.29 2.76
N TYR A 311 -2.85 -16.90 3.10
CA TYR A 311 -2.91 -18.10 3.91
C TYR A 311 -2.25 -19.30 3.22
N GLU A 312 -2.62 -19.58 1.96
CA GLU A 312 -2.02 -20.67 1.19
C GLU A 312 -0.52 -20.46 0.97
N GLY A 313 -0.12 -19.22 0.66
CA GLY A 313 1.29 -18.89 0.51
C GLY A 313 2.08 -19.09 1.81
N TYR A 314 1.50 -18.80 2.98
CA TYR A 314 2.11 -19.06 4.28
C TYR A 314 2.23 -20.56 4.58
N GLU A 315 1.16 -21.32 4.33
CA GLU A 315 1.14 -22.77 4.57
C GLU A 315 2.25 -23.45 3.77
N HIS A 316 2.34 -23.19 2.48
CA HIS A 316 3.37 -23.75 1.63
C HIS A 316 4.77 -23.26 1.99
N TRP A 317 4.95 -21.97 2.31
CA TRP A 317 6.23 -21.47 2.80
C TRP A 317 6.66 -22.17 4.10
N SER A 318 5.73 -22.36 5.04
CA SER A 318 6.00 -23.03 6.31
C SER A 318 6.46 -24.48 6.12
N MET A 319 5.86 -25.20 5.17
CA MET A 319 6.26 -26.56 4.81
C MET A 319 7.61 -26.60 4.08
N GLN A 320 7.93 -25.57 3.31
CA GLN A 320 9.07 -25.54 2.39
C GLN A 320 10.27 -24.73 2.90
N ARG A 321 10.16 -24.07 4.07
CA ARG A 321 11.20 -23.17 4.62
C ARG A 321 12.56 -23.84 4.86
N HIS A 322 12.63 -25.16 4.78
CA HIS A 322 13.88 -25.93 4.88
C HIS A 322 14.78 -25.82 3.65
N ALA A 323 14.27 -25.37 2.51
CA ALA A 323 15.11 -25.05 1.36
C ALA A 323 15.94 -23.78 1.65
N ALA A 324 17.27 -23.90 1.55
CA ALA A 324 18.20 -22.81 1.92
C ALA A 324 17.93 -21.48 1.18
N TRP A 325 17.42 -21.53 -0.05
CA TRP A 325 17.08 -20.33 -0.81
C TRP A 325 15.80 -19.65 -0.30
N MET A 326 14.85 -20.41 0.26
CA MET A 326 13.59 -19.92 0.79
C MET A 326 13.80 -19.09 2.07
N ASP A 327 14.81 -19.41 2.88
CA ASP A 327 15.17 -18.61 4.07
C ASP A 327 15.49 -17.16 3.72
N ARG A 328 16.01 -16.91 2.52
CA ARG A 328 16.31 -15.57 2.03
C ARG A 328 15.06 -14.73 1.69
N LEU A 329 13.92 -15.39 1.47
CA LEU A 329 12.62 -14.75 1.21
C LEU A 329 11.75 -14.65 2.46
N LYS A 330 12.23 -15.15 3.61
CA LYS A 330 11.51 -15.16 4.88
C LYS A 330 10.81 -13.84 5.19
N TRP A 331 11.54 -12.73 5.13
CA TRP A 331 10.99 -11.43 5.51
C TRP A 331 9.97 -10.89 4.51
N PRO A 332 10.22 -10.82 3.20
CA PRO A 332 9.17 -10.46 2.25
C PRO A 332 7.90 -11.30 2.40
N VAL A 333 8.03 -12.63 2.55
CA VAL A 333 6.88 -13.54 2.74
C VAL A 333 6.13 -13.23 4.03
N LEU A 334 6.83 -13.02 5.16
CA LEU A 334 6.18 -12.67 6.42
C LEU A 334 5.43 -11.34 6.35
N PHE A 335 5.96 -10.35 5.62
CA PHE A 335 5.24 -9.10 5.39
C PHE A 335 3.94 -9.35 4.60
N PHE A 336 3.96 -10.18 3.57
CA PHE A 336 2.73 -10.55 2.84
C PHE A 336 1.77 -11.40 3.68
N VAL A 337 2.25 -12.21 4.61
CA VAL A 337 1.40 -12.93 5.57
C VAL A 337 0.71 -11.96 6.53
N ALA A 338 1.42 -10.94 7.03
CA ALA A 338 0.82 -9.91 7.87
C ALA A 338 -0.31 -9.18 7.13
N VAL A 339 -0.17 -8.97 5.81
CA VAL A 339 -1.25 -8.41 4.97
C VAL A 339 -2.53 -9.23 5.07
N ALA A 340 -2.47 -10.56 4.99
CA ALA A 340 -3.67 -11.41 5.07
C ALA A 340 -4.40 -11.23 6.41
N PHE A 341 -3.65 -11.16 7.52
CA PHE A 341 -4.22 -10.89 8.83
C PHE A 341 -4.89 -9.50 8.91
N TRP A 342 -4.17 -8.46 8.49
CA TRP A 342 -4.68 -7.10 8.54
C TRP A 342 -5.80 -6.84 7.54
N ASN A 343 -5.80 -7.52 6.39
CA ASN A 343 -6.88 -7.41 5.43
C ASN A 343 -8.19 -7.96 6.03
N MET A 344 -8.13 -9.11 6.69
CA MET A 344 -9.32 -9.66 7.35
C MET A 344 -9.79 -8.76 8.51
N LEU A 345 -8.90 -8.36 9.40
CA LEU A 345 -9.26 -7.57 10.59
C LEU A 345 -9.48 -6.09 10.26
N GLY A 346 -8.51 -5.47 9.59
CA GLY A 346 -8.48 -4.02 9.34
C GLY A 346 -9.46 -3.58 8.27
N ALA A 347 -9.38 -4.17 7.09
CA ALA A 347 -10.28 -3.84 5.99
C ALA A 347 -11.65 -4.52 6.18
N GLY A 348 -11.69 -5.82 6.48
CA GLY A 348 -12.93 -6.56 6.64
C GLY A 348 -13.71 -6.17 7.90
N VAL A 349 -13.23 -6.58 9.08
CA VAL A 349 -13.99 -6.43 10.34
C VAL A 349 -14.18 -4.96 10.71
N PHE A 350 -13.11 -4.18 10.77
CA PHE A 350 -13.20 -2.76 11.15
C PHE A 350 -13.89 -1.92 10.09
N GLY A 351 -13.72 -2.23 8.80
CA GLY A 351 -14.47 -1.58 7.72
C GLY A 351 -15.96 -1.84 7.84
N PHE A 352 -16.36 -3.11 8.01
CA PHE A 352 -17.77 -3.45 8.19
C PHE A 352 -18.37 -2.89 9.50
N MET A 353 -17.57 -2.68 10.52
CA MET A 353 -18.03 -2.06 11.77
C MET A 353 -18.53 -0.62 11.55
N ILE A 354 -17.90 0.16 10.65
CA ILE A 354 -18.20 1.59 10.48
C ILE A 354 -19.04 1.92 9.24
N ASN A 355 -19.10 1.04 8.23
CA ASN A 355 -19.65 1.36 6.92
C ASN A 355 -21.17 1.13 6.75
N PRO A 356 -21.86 0.17 7.43
CA PRO A 356 -23.30 0.07 7.33
C PRO A 356 -24.00 1.39 7.69
N PRO A 357 -25.09 1.78 7.01
CA PRO A 357 -25.70 3.10 7.17
C PRO A 357 -26.03 3.48 8.61
N ILE A 358 -26.47 2.50 9.39
CA ILE A 358 -26.80 2.74 10.82
C ILE A 358 -25.53 3.04 11.64
N SER A 359 -24.45 2.32 11.40
CA SER A 359 -23.16 2.60 12.06
C SER A 359 -22.60 3.92 11.59
N LEU A 360 -22.60 4.15 10.27
CA LEU A 360 -22.03 5.33 9.64
C LEU A 360 -22.67 6.63 10.15
N PHE A 361 -23.99 6.63 10.39
CA PHE A 361 -24.71 7.77 10.94
C PHE A 361 -24.10 8.26 12.27
N TYR A 362 -23.72 7.34 13.16
CA TYR A 362 -23.17 7.67 14.47
C TYR A 362 -21.64 7.77 14.51
N LEU A 363 -20.93 7.11 13.57
CA LEU A 363 -19.49 6.90 13.65
C LEU A 363 -18.67 7.70 12.66
N GLN A 364 -19.31 8.39 11.70
CA GLN A 364 -18.63 9.13 10.64
C GLN A 364 -17.55 10.09 11.21
N GLY A 365 -16.29 9.83 10.86
CA GLY A 365 -15.17 10.69 11.23
C GLY A 365 -14.82 10.71 12.73
N LEU A 366 -15.23 9.70 13.51
CA LEU A 366 -14.77 9.45 14.88
C LEU A 366 -13.50 8.58 14.88
N ASN A 367 -12.94 8.29 16.05
CA ASN A 367 -11.73 7.46 16.16
C ASN A 367 -11.92 6.01 15.67
N THR A 368 -13.14 5.51 15.57
CA THR A 368 -13.46 4.25 14.88
C THR A 368 -13.08 4.28 13.41
N THR A 369 -13.22 5.42 12.73
CA THR A 369 -12.70 5.61 11.37
C THR A 369 -11.17 5.56 11.35
N ALA A 370 -10.50 6.16 12.35
CA ALA A 370 -9.04 6.08 12.47
C ALA A 370 -8.56 4.65 12.74
N VAL A 371 -9.31 3.83 13.50
CA VAL A 371 -9.03 2.39 13.67
C VAL A 371 -9.00 1.68 12.33
N HIS A 372 -10.07 1.83 11.54
CA HIS A 372 -10.16 1.21 10.22
C HIS A 372 -9.04 1.71 9.30
N SER A 373 -8.83 3.02 9.19
CA SER A 373 -7.85 3.58 8.27
C SER A 373 -6.41 3.16 8.60
N HIS A 374 -6.00 3.13 9.87
CA HIS A 374 -4.66 2.64 10.22
C HIS A 374 -4.51 1.14 9.99
N ALA A 375 -5.53 0.34 10.37
CA ALA A 375 -5.50 -1.11 10.18
C ALA A 375 -5.57 -1.52 8.70
N ALA A 376 -6.31 -0.80 7.87
CA ALA A 376 -6.42 -1.07 6.44
C ALA A 376 -5.28 -0.41 5.65
N LEU A 377 -5.10 0.92 5.73
CA LEU A 377 -4.11 1.61 4.90
C LEU A 377 -2.67 1.20 5.24
N PHE A 378 -2.32 1.11 6.52
CA PHE A 378 -1.00 0.62 6.89
C PHE A 378 -0.95 -0.90 6.99
N GLY A 379 -1.91 -1.52 7.67
CA GLY A 379 -1.93 -2.97 7.88
C GLY A 379 -2.04 -3.78 6.58
N VAL A 380 -2.70 -3.27 5.54
CA VAL A 380 -2.76 -3.91 4.22
C VAL A 380 -1.75 -3.28 3.27
N TYR A 381 -2.00 -2.04 2.84
CA TYR A 381 -1.20 -1.42 1.78
C TYR A 381 0.22 -1.09 2.23
N GLY A 382 0.41 -0.72 3.49
CA GLY A 382 1.73 -0.48 4.06
C GLY A 382 2.58 -1.75 4.08
N PHE A 383 2.06 -2.86 4.62
CA PHE A 383 2.78 -4.13 4.62
C PHE A 383 2.98 -4.70 3.22
N LEU A 384 2.01 -4.53 2.29
CA LEU A 384 2.19 -4.86 0.87
C LEU A 384 3.36 -4.11 0.26
N ALA A 385 3.38 -2.79 0.41
CA ALA A 385 4.42 -1.94 -0.16
C ALA A 385 5.80 -2.27 0.41
N LEU A 386 5.91 -2.46 1.72
CA LEU A 386 7.16 -2.88 2.37
C LEU A 386 7.58 -4.27 1.90
N GLY A 387 6.66 -5.22 1.82
CA GLY A 387 6.91 -6.57 1.30
C GLY A 387 7.43 -6.55 -0.14
N PHE A 388 6.83 -5.74 -1.02
CA PHE A 388 7.27 -5.56 -2.40
C PHE A 388 8.67 -4.94 -2.49
N ILE A 389 8.95 -3.91 -1.71
CA ILE A 389 10.28 -3.28 -1.71
C ILE A 389 11.34 -4.22 -1.16
N LEU A 390 11.05 -4.94 -0.08
CA LEU A 390 11.97 -5.94 0.46
C LEU A 390 12.24 -7.05 -0.56
N LEU A 391 11.22 -7.52 -1.28
CA LEU A 391 11.35 -8.51 -2.35
C LEU A 391 12.23 -7.99 -3.49
N VAL A 392 11.93 -6.81 -4.01
CA VAL A 392 12.70 -6.18 -5.10
C VAL A 392 14.16 -5.99 -4.70
N MET A 393 14.41 -5.46 -3.49
CA MET A 393 15.78 -5.26 -2.99
C MET A 393 16.53 -6.56 -2.77
N ARG A 394 15.83 -7.64 -2.37
CA ARG A 394 16.42 -8.98 -2.24
C ARG A 394 17.04 -9.47 -3.55
N TYR A 395 16.39 -9.20 -4.68
CA TYR A 395 16.91 -9.58 -6.00
C TYR A 395 17.95 -8.58 -6.53
N ILE A 396 17.79 -7.28 -6.30
CA ILE A 396 18.77 -6.27 -6.72
C ILE A 396 20.11 -6.44 -5.99
N ARG A 397 20.09 -6.91 -4.73
CA ARG A 397 21.27 -7.09 -3.87
C ARG A 397 21.37 -8.53 -3.35
N PRO A 398 21.56 -9.52 -4.22
CA PRO A 398 21.54 -10.93 -3.84
C PRO A 398 22.66 -11.33 -2.86
N GLN A 399 23.76 -10.59 -2.83
CA GLN A 399 24.89 -10.81 -1.91
C GLN A 399 24.60 -10.38 -0.47
N TYR A 400 23.58 -9.53 -0.23
CA TYR A 400 23.20 -9.12 1.11
C TYR A 400 22.09 -10.01 1.66
N ARG A 401 22.25 -10.47 2.90
CA ARG A 401 21.15 -11.06 3.68
C ARG A 401 20.48 -9.97 4.52
N PHE A 402 19.20 -10.15 4.76
CA PHE A 402 18.50 -9.35 5.75
C PHE A 402 19.09 -9.63 7.13
N ASN A 403 19.42 -8.57 7.88
CA ASN A 403 19.79 -8.71 9.28
C ASN A 403 18.56 -9.17 10.08
N ASP A 404 18.60 -10.39 10.61
CA ASP A 404 17.43 -11.01 11.24
C ASP A 404 16.99 -10.24 12.50
N ARG A 405 17.93 -9.62 13.25
CA ARG A 405 17.60 -8.80 14.43
C ARG A 405 16.86 -7.51 14.03
N LEU A 406 17.39 -6.77 13.05
CA LEU A 406 16.72 -5.58 12.53
C LEU A 406 15.35 -5.88 11.98
N MET A 407 15.23 -6.96 11.21
CA MET A 407 13.96 -7.34 10.60
C MET A 407 12.94 -7.87 11.62
N LYS A 408 13.39 -8.53 12.70
CA LYS A 408 12.51 -8.89 13.83
C LYS A 408 11.96 -7.65 14.52
N VAL A 409 12.84 -6.69 14.84
CA VAL A 409 12.40 -5.40 15.41
C VAL A 409 11.45 -4.69 14.44
N GLY A 410 11.80 -4.65 13.15
CA GLY A 410 10.97 -4.06 12.11
C GLY A 410 9.57 -4.68 12.03
N PHE A 411 9.51 -5.98 11.81
CA PHE A 411 8.25 -6.69 11.63
C PHE A 411 7.36 -6.65 12.88
N TRP A 412 7.91 -7.03 14.03
CA TRP A 412 7.14 -7.05 15.27
C TRP A 412 6.85 -5.65 15.80
N GLY A 413 7.79 -4.69 15.66
CA GLY A 413 7.57 -3.31 16.04
C GLY A 413 6.41 -2.68 15.28
N LEU A 414 6.33 -2.89 13.97
CA LEU A 414 5.21 -2.41 13.15
C LEU A 414 3.89 -3.09 13.52
N ASN A 415 3.86 -4.43 13.67
CA ASN A 415 2.64 -5.14 14.04
C ASN A 415 2.17 -4.80 15.47
N LEU A 416 3.05 -4.91 16.46
CA LEU A 416 2.70 -4.67 17.87
C LEU A 416 2.41 -3.19 18.14
N GLY A 417 3.15 -2.29 17.49
CA GLY A 417 2.86 -0.86 17.55
C GLY A 417 1.47 -0.54 17.01
N LEU A 418 1.11 -1.10 15.85
CA LEU A 418 -0.22 -0.91 15.25
C LEU A 418 -1.34 -1.52 16.12
N VAL A 419 -1.15 -2.75 16.61
CA VAL A 419 -2.10 -3.37 17.57
C VAL A 419 -2.24 -2.51 18.83
N GLY A 420 -1.12 -2.05 19.37
CA GLY A 420 -1.12 -1.20 20.57
C GLY A 420 -1.86 0.11 20.36
N MET A 421 -1.60 0.84 19.26
CA MET A 421 -2.35 2.06 18.90
C MET A 421 -3.85 1.82 18.86
N ILE A 422 -4.27 0.72 18.22
CA ILE A 422 -5.68 0.37 18.06
C ILE A 422 -6.30 0.02 19.43
N VAL A 423 -5.70 -0.93 20.15
CA VAL A 423 -6.32 -1.52 21.36
C VAL A 423 -6.25 -0.58 22.56
N THR A 424 -5.17 0.17 22.71
CA THR A 424 -4.98 1.02 23.90
C THR A 424 -5.55 2.43 23.76
N SER A 425 -5.79 2.90 22.55
CA SER A 425 -6.21 4.29 22.32
C SER A 425 -7.34 4.42 21.31
N LEU A 426 -7.10 4.16 20.03
CA LEU A 426 -8.04 4.51 18.97
C LEU A 426 -9.40 3.82 19.14
N LEU A 427 -9.42 2.52 19.41
CA LEU A 427 -10.67 1.76 19.56
C LEU A 427 -11.43 2.11 20.85
N PRO A 428 -10.81 2.16 22.05
CA PRO A 428 -11.48 2.60 23.25
C PRO A 428 -12.07 4.01 23.14
N ILE A 429 -11.31 4.97 22.64
CA ILE A 429 -11.78 6.34 22.39
C ILE A 429 -12.95 6.31 21.40
N GLY A 430 -12.80 5.58 20.28
CA GLY A 430 -13.83 5.46 19.26
C GLY A 430 -15.15 4.86 19.78
N ILE A 431 -15.10 3.83 20.63
CA ILE A 431 -16.28 3.24 21.27
C ILE A 431 -16.94 4.24 22.20
N TYR A 432 -16.17 4.96 23.02
CA TYR A 432 -16.71 5.97 23.92
C TYR A 432 -17.32 7.16 23.15
N GLN A 433 -16.68 7.59 22.05
CA GLN A 433 -17.27 8.57 21.12
C GLN A 433 -18.55 8.05 20.47
N ALA A 434 -18.62 6.77 20.09
CA ALA A 434 -19.83 6.16 19.54
C ALA A 434 -20.99 6.24 20.54
N TYR A 435 -20.74 5.88 21.80
CA TYR A 435 -21.73 6.00 22.86
C TYR A 435 -22.21 7.45 23.05
N ALA A 436 -21.28 8.41 23.11
CA ALA A 436 -21.61 9.83 23.22
C ALA A 436 -22.39 10.34 21.98
N SER A 437 -22.03 9.89 20.78
CA SER A 437 -22.74 10.22 19.54
C SER A 437 -24.18 9.70 19.55
N MET A 438 -24.41 8.49 20.05
CA MET A 438 -25.74 7.88 20.13
C MET A 438 -26.63 8.54 21.19
N THR A 439 -26.05 8.99 22.30
CA THR A 439 -26.82 9.50 23.46
C THR A 439 -26.94 11.03 23.46
N GLN A 440 -25.95 11.77 22.95
CA GLN A 440 -25.86 13.22 23.01
C GLN A 440 -25.63 13.88 21.65
N GLY A 441 -25.44 13.07 20.60
CA GLY A 441 -25.27 13.54 19.23
C GLY A 441 -23.80 13.61 18.77
N LEU A 442 -23.64 13.52 17.44
CA LEU A 442 -22.32 13.46 16.79
C LEU A 442 -21.43 14.67 17.07
N TRP A 443 -22.03 15.86 17.16
CA TRP A 443 -21.30 17.09 17.47
C TRP A 443 -20.75 17.13 18.89
N TYR A 444 -21.50 16.63 19.86
CA TYR A 444 -21.00 16.50 21.22
C TYR A 444 -19.79 15.54 21.30
N ALA A 445 -19.86 14.39 20.64
CA ALA A 445 -18.75 13.43 20.60
C ALA A 445 -17.45 13.98 19.95
N ARG A 446 -17.54 15.13 19.29
CA ARG A 446 -16.42 15.85 18.67
C ARG A 446 -16.07 17.15 19.37
N SER A 447 -16.86 17.57 20.35
CA SER A 447 -16.66 18.82 21.06
C SER A 447 -15.39 18.80 21.91
N GLU A 448 -14.81 19.97 22.12
CA GLU A 448 -13.66 20.13 23.00
C GLU A 448 -13.97 19.60 24.40
N GLY A 449 -15.10 19.96 24.97
CA GLY A 449 -15.50 19.51 26.32
C GLY A 449 -15.62 18.00 26.45
N PHE A 450 -15.96 17.26 25.36
CA PHE A 450 -15.93 15.81 25.36
C PHE A 450 -14.48 15.27 25.20
N LEU A 451 -13.73 15.81 24.24
CA LEU A 451 -12.39 15.30 23.90
C LEU A 451 -11.34 15.62 24.97
N GLN A 452 -11.53 16.65 25.78
CA GLN A 452 -10.60 17.08 26.83
C GLN A 452 -10.85 16.37 28.19
N GLN A 453 -11.71 15.35 28.25
CA GLN A 453 -11.90 14.57 29.48
C GLN A 453 -10.61 13.82 29.85
N ASP A 454 -10.25 13.83 31.12
CA ASP A 454 -9.01 13.22 31.67
C ASP A 454 -8.83 11.74 31.25
N PHE A 455 -9.94 11.01 31.17
CA PHE A 455 -9.91 9.61 30.72
C PHE A 455 -9.47 9.49 29.27
N LEU A 456 -9.99 10.35 28.38
CA LEU A 456 -9.63 10.33 26.96
C LEU A 456 -8.21 10.84 26.75
N GLU A 457 -7.79 11.82 27.52
CA GLU A 457 -6.41 12.31 27.52
C GLU A 457 -5.44 11.21 27.94
N THR A 458 -5.76 10.47 29.01
CA THR A 458 -4.96 9.31 29.45
C THR A 458 -4.81 8.27 28.35
N LEU A 459 -5.87 7.92 27.63
CA LEU A 459 -5.81 6.96 26.52
C LEU A 459 -4.94 7.46 25.37
N ARG A 460 -4.95 8.75 25.10
CA ARG A 460 -4.06 9.37 24.09
C ARG A 460 -2.60 9.33 24.51
N TRP A 461 -2.30 9.58 25.78
CA TRP A 461 -0.94 9.45 26.32
C TRP A 461 -0.41 8.02 26.28
N ILE A 462 -1.22 7.02 26.64
CA ILE A 462 -0.84 5.60 26.59
C ILE A 462 -0.44 5.20 25.16
N ARG A 463 -1.05 5.78 24.14
CA ARG A 463 -0.72 5.56 22.74
C ARG A 463 0.75 5.84 22.42
N THR A 464 1.39 6.78 23.10
CA THR A 464 2.79 7.16 22.88
C THR A 464 3.73 5.96 22.92
N ILE A 465 3.50 4.99 23.80
CA ILE A 465 4.30 3.76 23.88
C ILE A 465 4.20 2.97 22.58
N SER A 466 3.00 2.81 22.07
CA SER A 466 2.73 2.08 20.83
C SER A 466 3.30 2.81 19.61
N ASP A 467 3.19 4.13 19.56
CA ASP A 467 3.75 4.97 18.51
C ASP A 467 5.28 4.86 18.48
N LEU A 468 5.95 4.89 19.63
CA LEU A 468 7.42 4.70 19.71
C LEU A 468 7.85 3.32 19.25
N VAL A 469 7.12 2.26 19.63
CA VAL A 469 7.38 0.89 19.16
C VAL A 469 7.22 0.80 17.63
N PHE A 470 6.18 1.44 17.09
CA PHE A 470 5.92 1.50 15.66
C PHE A 470 7.03 2.25 14.90
N ILE A 471 7.44 3.42 15.41
CA ILE A 471 8.53 4.23 14.85
C ILE A 471 9.84 3.44 14.84
N ALA A 472 10.19 2.79 15.95
CA ALA A 472 11.39 1.94 16.03
C ALA A 472 11.33 0.79 15.01
N GLY A 473 10.16 0.17 14.85
CA GLY A 473 9.91 -0.84 13.82
C GLY A 473 10.14 -0.32 12.41
N GLY A 474 9.53 0.81 12.07
CA GLY A 474 9.66 1.45 10.76
C GLY A 474 11.08 1.88 10.43
N CYS A 475 11.76 2.53 11.38
CA CYS A 475 13.17 2.92 11.23
C CYS A 475 14.09 1.71 11.04
N SER A 476 13.79 0.57 11.70
CA SER A 476 14.58 -0.66 11.54
C SER A 476 14.47 -1.24 10.13
N VAL A 477 13.26 -1.27 9.55
CA VAL A 477 13.06 -1.71 8.16
C VAL A 477 13.73 -0.75 7.18
N ALA A 478 13.55 0.56 7.37
CA ALA A 478 14.14 1.57 6.51
C ALA A 478 15.68 1.49 6.55
N TRP A 479 16.29 1.33 7.73
CA TRP A 479 17.72 1.17 7.87
C TRP A 479 18.24 -0.08 7.17
N GLN A 480 17.52 -1.20 7.24
CA GLN A 480 17.88 -2.41 6.49
C GLN A 480 17.92 -2.15 4.98
N VAL A 481 16.92 -1.46 4.44
CA VAL A 481 16.87 -1.12 3.01
C VAL A 481 17.99 -0.15 2.62
N VAL A 482 18.26 0.87 3.44
CA VAL A 482 19.37 1.82 3.25
C VAL A 482 20.72 1.09 3.22
N LYS A 483 20.97 0.19 4.18
CA LYS A 483 22.21 -0.63 4.19
C LYS A 483 22.38 -1.40 2.90
N MET A 484 21.32 -2.02 2.39
CA MET A 484 21.35 -2.77 1.13
C MET A 484 21.56 -1.83 -0.08
N ALA A 485 20.88 -0.67 -0.11
CA ALA A 485 20.98 0.27 -1.22
C ALA A 485 22.38 0.87 -1.38
N PHE A 486 23.03 1.22 -0.25
CA PHE A 486 24.35 1.87 -0.22
C PHE A 486 25.51 0.91 0.04
N ASN A 487 25.27 -0.39 0.05
CA ASN A 487 26.31 -1.40 0.36
C ASN A 487 27.00 -1.16 1.72
N ILE A 488 26.27 -0.74 2.75
CA ILE A 488 26.78 -0.49 4.09
C ILE A 488 26.87 -1.81 4.86
N GLY A 489 28.07 -2.20 5.25
CA GLY A 489 28.37 -3.45 5.95
C GLY A 489 29.00 -4.49 5.04
N SER A 490 29.51 -5.56 5.64
CA SER A 490 30.09 -6.67 4.88
C SER A 490 28.98 -7.44 4.18
N PRO A 491 29.10 -7.70 2.87
CA PRO A 491 28.25 -8.72 2.26
C PRO A 491 28.47 -10.04 2.99
N ASP A 492 27.42 -10.80 3.22
CA ASP A 492 27.59 -12.19 3.63
C ASP A 492 28.47 -12.91 2.59
N ALA A 493 29.23 -13.91 3.05
CA ALA A 493 30.08 -14.68 2.16
C ALA A 493 29.29 -15.03 0.87
N PRO A 494 29.88 -14.82 -0.31
CA PRO A 494 29.17 -15.08 -1.55
C PRO A 494 28.53 -16.46 -1.45
N VAL A 495 27.24 -16.53 -1.72
CA VAL A 495 26.60 -17.84 -1.87
C VAL A 495 27.41 -18.51 -2.95
N PRO A 496 28.01 -19.68 -2.69
CA PRO A 496 28.68 -20.40 -3.74
C PRO A 496 27.67 -20.52 -4.88
N VAL A 497 27.92 -19.84 -6.00
CA VAL A 497 27.29 -20.19 -7.26
C VAL A 497 27.81 -21.58 -7.48
N GLN A 498 27.00 -22.59 -7.12
CA GLN A 498 27.36 -23.96 -7.48
C GLN A 498 27.58 -23.90 -8.98
N PRO A 499 28.76 -24.32 -9.46
CA PRO A 499 28.98 -24.47 -10.88
C PRO A 499 27.76 -25.20 -11.44
N PHE A 500 27.36 -24.88 -12.65
CA PHE A 500 26.40 -25.67 -13.40
C PHE A 500 26.91 -27.09 -13.45
N ASP A 501 26.65 -27.86 -12.40
CA ASP A 501 26.76 -29.32 -12.54
C ASP A 501 25.76 -29.67 -13.61
N THR A 502 26.30 -30.24 -14.67
CA THR A 502 25.64 -30.76 -15.84
C THR A 502 24.23 -31.20 -15.49
N VAL A 503 23.28 -30.51 -16.02
CA VAL A 503 21.86 -30.81 -15.91
C VAL A 503 21.70 -32.25 -16.35
N GLU A 504 21.55 -33.20 -15.41
CA GLU A 504 20.78 -34.37 -15.73
C GLU A 504 19.41 -33.84 -16.18
N GLU A 505 19.14 -33.96 -17.44
CA GLU A 505 17.87 -33.67 -18.07
C GLU A 505 16.79 -34.46 -17.35
N ASN A 506 16.21 -33.83 -16.34
CA ASN A 506 14.94 -34.26 -15.83
C ASN A 506 13.89 -33.54 -16.68
N PRO A 507 13.10 -34.25 -17.48
CA PRO A 507 12.13 -33.64 -18.39
C PRO A 507 10.89 -33.16 -17.64
N ASP A 508 11.07 -32.51 -16.49
CA ASP A 508 9.94 -31.90 -15.77
C ASP A 508 9.66 -30.50 -16.38
N PRO A 509 8.46 -30.31 -16.94
CA PRO A 509 8.07 -29.08 -17.64
C PRO A 509 7.93 -27.85 -16.72
N ALA A 510 8.54 -27.86 -15.56
CA ALA A 510 8.47 -26.84 -14.53
C ALA A 510 9.59 -25.78 -14.57
N THR A 511 10.33 -25.66 -15.67
CA THR A 511 11.32 -24.59 -15.82
C THR A 511 10.63 -23.24 -16.07
N PRO A 512 10.91 -22.17 -15.30
CA PRO A 512 10.20 -20.88 -15.40
C PRO A 512 10.24 -20.23 -16.78
N ALA A 513 11.26 -20.51 -17.60
CA ALA A 513 11.39 -19.98 -18.94
C ALA A 513 10.29 -20.45 -19.93
N HIS A 514 9.53 -21.47 -19.58
CA HIS A 514 8.47 -22.03 -20.41
C HIS A 514 7.07 -21.88 -19.82
N ARG A 515 6.92 -21.22 -18.67
CA ARG A 515 5.65 -21.08 -17.96
C ARG A 515 4.99 -19.71 -18.04
N VAL A 516 5.51 -18.79 -18.87
CA VAL A 516 4.86 -17.50 -19.15
C VAL A 516 3.95 -17.62 -20.37
#